data_d2e247346a94f2f4a60781a226084344
#
_entry.id   d2e247346a94f2f4a60781a226084344
#
_cell.length_a   1.000
_cell.length_b   1.000
_cell.length_c   1.000
_cell.angle_alpha   90.00
_cell.angle_beta   90.00
_cell.angle_gamma   90.00
#
_symmetry.space_group_name_H-M   'P 1'
#
loop_
_entity.id
_entity.type
_entity.pdbx_description
1 polymer ?
#
loop_
_entity_poly.entity_id
_entity_poly.type
_entity_poly.pdbx_seq_one_letter_code
_entity_poly.pdbx_strand_id
1 'polypeptide(L)'
;NDIAGTPAAVKWMYAIEAALSLTLLYPIARWSERRFRLEHRLMAGLFLMTLSMMPIGLVNSLQQLFTLICTFYIGSIIAEPARETLSASLADARARGSYMGFSRLGLALGGALGYAGGGWLFDAGKALNQPELPWMMLGAVGFMTLLALWWQFSQKRSASGMLEPGA
;
A
#
# COMPACT_ATOMS: atom_id res chain seq x y z
N ASN A 1 1.91 16.35 -19.68
CA ASN A 1 2.94 15.63 -20.44
C ASN A 1 2.69 14.15 -20.29
N ASP A 2 2.19 13.51 -21.34
CA ASP A 2 1.97 12.06 -21.38
C ASP A 2 3.32 11.36 -21.54
N ILE A 3 3.98 11.12 -20.41
CA ILE A 3 5.27 10.41 -20.36
C ILE A 3 5.14 9.00 -20.97
N ALA A 4 3.95 8.41 -20.88
CA ALA A 4 3.64 7.11 -21.43
C ALA A 4 3.21 7.13 -22.92
N GLY A 5 2.97 8.27 -23.52
CA GLY A 5 2.68 8.63 -24.95
C GLY A 5 2.12 7.59 -25.91
N THR A 6 2.13 6.32 -25.57
CA THR A 6 1.65 5.21 -26.40
C THR A 6 0.94 4.14 -25.59
N PRO A 7 -0.13 3.52 -26.11
CA PRO A 7 -0.80 2.37 -25.49
C PRO A 7 0.15 1.19 -25.22
N ALA A 8 1.26 1.13 -25.96
CA ALA A 8 2.29 0.10 -25.76
C ALA A 8 2.99 0.21 -24.40
N ALA A 9 3.24 1.42 -23.89
CA ALA A 9 3.86 1.62 -22.58
C ALA A 9 3.00 1.06 -21.44
N VAL A 10 1.68 1.25 -21.52
CA VAL A 10 0.73 0.71 -20.53
C VAL A 10 0.74 -0.83 -20.53
N LYS A 11 0.81 -1.46 -21.70
CA LYS A 11 0.92 -2.94 -21.79
C LYS A 11 2.20 -3.45 -21.14
N TRP A 12 3.31 -2.78 -21.34
CA TRP A 12 4.58 -3.15 -20.69
C TRP A 12 4.54 -2.96 -19.19
N MET A 13 3.87 -1.94 -18.68
CA MET A 13 3.66 -1.75 -17.25
C MET A 13 2.94 -2.95 -16.62
N TYR A 14 1.82 -3.39 -17.20
CA TYR A 14 1.10 -4.59 -16.73
C TYR A 14 1.91 -5.87 -16.88
N ALA A 15 2.68 -6.01 -17.96
CA ALA A 15 3.54 -7.18 -18.14
C ALA A 15 4.65 -7.26 -17.09
N ILE A 16 5.28 -6.13 -16.76
CA ILE A 16 6.29 -6.03 -15.71
C ILE A 16 5.67 -6.31 -14.34
N GLU A 17 4.50 -5.77 -14.05
CA GLU A 17 3.75 -6.07 -12.82
C GLU A 17 3.50 -7.56 -12.67
N ALA A 18 2.97 -8.21 -13.70
CA ALA A 18 2.70 -9.64 -13.69
C ALA A 18 3.99 -10.46 -13.51
N ALA A 19 5.06 -10.09 -14.20
CA ALA A 19 6.36 -10.75 -14.08
C ALA A 19 6.97 -10.59 -12.68
N LEU A 20 6.92 -9.38 -12.11
CA LEU A 20 7.36 -9.12 -10.74
C LEU A 20 6.54 -9.90 -9.72
N SER A 21 5.21 -9.92 -9.88
CA SER A 21 4.32 -10.67 -9.00
C SER A 21 4.62 -12.16 -9.04
N LEU A 22 4.78 -12.74 -10.23
CA LEU A 22 5.06 -14.18 -10.37
C LEU A 22 6.44 -14.59 -9.86
N THR A 23 7.46 -13.75 -10.08
CA THR A 23 8.86 -14.10 -9.77
C THR A 23 9.25 -13.71 -8.36
N LEU A 24 8.79 -12.55 -7.86
CA LEU A 24 9.24 -11.96 -6.60
C LEU A 24 8.28 -12.18 -5.44
N LEU A 25 7.01 -12.50 -5.70
CA LEU A 25 6.01 -12.70 -4.64
C LEU A 25 6.49 -13.74 -3.62
N TYR A 26 6.84 -14.93 -4.08
CA TYR A 26 7.22 -16.03 -3.20
C TYR A 26 8.53 -15.76 -2.43
N PRO A 27 9.66 -15.38 -3.08
CA PRO A 27 10.92 -15.15 -2.37
C PRO A 27 10.85 -13.95 -1.42
N ILE A 28 10.23 -12.84 -1.82
CA ILE A 28 10.11 -11.64 -0.98
C ILE A 28 9.16 -11.90 0.20
N ALA A 29 8.00 -12.49 -0.04
CA ALA A 29 7.06 -12.83 1.01
C ALA A 29 7.72 -13.75 2.05
N ARG A 30 8.33 -14.85 1.60
CA ARG A 30 8.99 -15.81 2.48
C ARG A 30 10.18 -15.22 3.25
N TRP A 31 10.99 -14.38 2.60
CA TRP A 31 12.10 -13.68 3.25
C TRP A 31 11.59 -12.71 4.31
N SER A 32 10.60 -11.91 3.99
CA SER A 32 10.02 -10.93 4.91
C SER A 32 9.33 -11.60 6.10
N GLU A 33 8.69 -12.77 5.89
CA GLU A 33 8.06 -13.57 6.95
C GLU A 33 9.05 -14.07 7.98
N ARG A 34 10.21 -14.53 7.54
CA ARG A 34 11.24 -15.06 8.41
C ARG A 34 12.00 -13.99 9.19
N ARG A 35 12.06 -12.75 8.67
CA ARG A 35 12.94 -11.71 9.21
C ARG A 35 12.19 -10.67 10.04
N PHE A 36 10.92 -10.40 9.73
CA PHE A 36 10.17 -9.30 10.33
C PHE A 36 8.85 -9.76 10.95
N ARG A 37 8.48 -9.13 12.07
CA ARG A 37 7.16 -9.29 12.68
C ARG A 37 6.08 -8.76 11.73
N LEU A 38 4.89 -9.33 11.83
CA LEU A 38 3.74 -9.03 10.98
C LEU A 38 3.44 -7.52 10.88
N GLU A 39 3.44 -6.83 12.01
CA GLU A 39 3.20 -5.38 12.10
C GLU A 39 4.27 -4.57 11.33
N HIS A 40 5.55 -4.94 11.47
CA HIS A 40 6.64 -4.25 10.76
C HIS A 40 6.60 -4.49 9.25
N ARG A 41 6.19 -5.68 8.82
CA ARG A 41 5.99 -5.98 7.39
C ARG A 41 4.89 -5.11 6.80
N LEU A 42 3.74 -5.02 7.49
CA LEU A 42 2.64 -4.16 7.05
C LEU A 42 3.09 -2.71 6.94
N MET A 43 3.75 -2.18 7.98
CA MET A 43 4.23 -0.79 7.97
C MET A 43 5.30 -0.53 6.92
N ALA A 44 6.27 -1.44 6.76
CA ALA A 44 7.33 -1.28 5.76
C ALA A 44 6.79 -1.31 4.33
N GLY A 45 5.85 -2.23 4.05
CA GLY A 45 5.21 -2.31 2.75
C GLY A 45 4.38 -1.05 2.44
N LEU A 46 3.54 -0.60 3.37
CA LEU A 46 2.78 0.64 3.23
C LEU A 46 3.68 1.88 3.09
N PHE A 47 4.79 1.92 3.81
CA PHE A 47 5.77 3.00 3.69
C PHE A 47 6.39 3.04 2.28
N LEU A 48 6.80 1.90 1.74
CA LEU A 48 7.31 1.81 0.37
C LEU A 48 6.27 2.25 -0.67
N MET A 49 5.01 1.82 -0.51
CA MET A 49 3.91 2.23 -1.39
C MET A 49 3.68 3.74 -1.33
N THR A 50 3.62 4.31 -0.13
CA THR A 50 3.42 5.76 0.06
C THR A 50 4.58 6.56 -0.50
N LEU A 51 5.82 6.14 -0.21
CA LEU A 51 7.03 6.82 -0.66
C LEU A 51 7.16 6.81 -2.19
N SER A 52 6.75 5.73 -2.85
CA SER A 52 6.80 5.62 -4.31
C SER A 52 5.71 6.44 -5.00
N MET A 53 4.58 6.69 -4.35
CA MET A 53 3.48 7.46 -4.93
C MET A 53 3.73 8.96 -4.97
N MET A 54 4.35 9.52 -3.93
CA MET A 54 4.54 10.96 -3.81
C MET A 54 5.29 11.61 -4.99
N PRO A 55 6.43 11.06 -5.48
CA PRO A 55 7.19 11.69 -6.55
C PRO A 55 6.66 11.44 -7.96
N ILE A 56 5.58 10.65 -8.15
CA ILE A 56 5.07 10.33 -9.50
C ILE A 56 4.69 11.60 -10.27
N GLY A 57 4.13 12.62 -9.60
CA GLY A 57 3.79 13.90 -10.23
C GLY A 57 5.00 14.72 -10.71
N LEU A 58 6.20 14.42 -10.23
CA LEU A 58 7.44 15.13 -10.55
C LEU A 58 8.32 14.38 -11.55
N VAL A 59 7.88 13.20 -12.00
CA VAL A 59 8.65 12.34 -12.91
C VAL A 59 8.69 12.93 -14.30
N ASN A 60 9.90 12.97 -14.87
CA ASN A 60 10.16 13.51 -16.21
C ASN A 60 10.67 12.44 -17.20
N SER A 61 10.90 11.21 -16.75
CA SER A 61 11.36 10.12 -17.59
C SER A 61 10.60 8.81 -17.35
N LEU A 62 10.46 8.03 -18.41
CA LEU A 62 9.81 6.72 -18.36
C LEU A 62 10.56 5.76 -17.38
N GLN A 63 11.87 5.85 -17.33
CA GLN A 63 12.69 5.04 -16.43
C GLN A 63 12.42 5.34 -14.95
N GLN A 64 12.28 6.61 -14.59
CA GLN A 64 11.91 7.03 -13.23
C GLN A 64 10.52 6.49 -12.87
N LEU A 65 9.56 6.62 -13.79
CA LEU A 65 8.20 6.10 -13.59
C LEU A 65 8.21 4.59 -13.34
N PHE A 66 8.92 3.82 -14.15
CA PHE A 66 9.05 2.37 -13.94
C PHE A 66 9.69 2.02 -12.60
N THR A 67 10.72 2.74 -12.19
CA THR A 67 11.36 2.52 -10.88
C THR A 67 10.39 2.72 -9.73
N LEU A 68 9.58 3.79 -9.77
CA LEU A 68 8.56 4.06 -8.75
C LEU A 68 7.46 2.99 -8.73
N ILE A 69 7.00 2.56 -9.90
CA ILE A 69 6.01 1.49 -10.02
C ILE A 69 6.57 0.18 -9.46
N CYS A 70 7.79 -0.20 -9.81
CA CYS A 70 8.43 -1.39 -9.24
C CYS A 70 8.55 -1.30 -7.71
N THR A 71 8.91 -0.13 -7.18
CA THR A 71 9.00 0.10 -5.73
C THR A 71 7.62 -0.04 -5.06
N PHE A 72 6.58 0.50 -5.68
CA PHE A 72 5.20 0.34 -5.24
C PHE A 72 4.79 -1.13 -5.16
N TYR A 73 5.06 -1.91 -6.21
CA TYR A 73 4.73 -3.32 -6.25
C TYR A 73 5.49 -4.15 -5.21
N ILE A 74 6.76 -3.86 -4.98
CA ILE A 74 7.52 -4.51 -3.90
C ILE A 74 6.88 -4.21 -2.54
N GLY A 75 6.46 -2.98 -2.30
CA GLY A 75 5.71 -2.61 -1.11
C GLY A 75 4.40 -3.38 -0.96
N SER A 76 3.63 -3.51 -2.04
CA SER A 76 2.37 -4.27 -2.10
C SER A 76 2.59 -5.76 -1.81
N ILE A 77 3.60 -6.38 -2.41
CA ILE A 77 3.97 -7.80 -2.18
C ILE A 77 4.28 -8.06 -0.69
N ILE A 78 4.84 -7.09 0.01
CA ILE A 78 5.14 -7.21 1.44
C ILE A 78 3.90 -6.93 2.31
N ALA A 79 3.13 -5.88 1.98
CA ALA A 79 2.01 -5.41 2.78
C ALA A 79 0.78 -6.31 2.69
N GLU A 80 0.42 -6.78 1.49
CA GLU A 80 -0.84 -7.51 1.27
C GLU A 80 -0.95 -8.81 2.07
N PRO A 81 0.03 -9.73 2.04
CA PRO A 81 -0.04 -10.95 2.84
C PRO A 81 -0.04 -10.63 4.34
N ALA A 82 0.70 -9.59 4.76
CA ALA A 82 0.74 -9.17 6.15
C ALA A 82 -0.63 -8.63 6.61
N ARG A 83 -1.31 -7.85 5.78
CA ARG A 83 -2.66 -7.34 6.04
C ARG A 83 -3.68 -8.50 6.16
N GLU A 84 -3.64 -9.46 5.23
CA GLU A 84 -4.55 -10.61 5.26
C GLU A 84 -4.32 -11.49 6.50
N THR A 85 -3.07 -11.75 6.82
CA THR A 85 -2.71 -12.53 8.03
C THR A 85 -3.15 -11.79 9.30
N LEU A 86 -2.95 -10.47 9.37
CA LEU A 86 -3.39 -9.67 10.50
C LEU A 86 -4.92 -9.70 10.63
N SER A 87 -5.64 -9.51 9.54
CA SER A 87 -7.11 -9.59 9.52
C SER A 87 -7.61 -10.97 9.98
N ALA A 88 -6.98 -12.04 9.54
CA ALA A 88 -7.32 -13.40 9.94
C ALA A 88 -7.01 -13.69 11.42
N SER A 89 -5.94 -13.09 11.96
CA SER A 89 -5.56 -13.27 13.38
C SER A 89 -6.47 -12.52 14.35
N LEU A 90 -7.14 -11.45 13.89
CA LEU A 90 -8.10 -10.68 14.69
C LEU A 90 -9.51 -11.29 14.66
N ALA A 91 -9.77 -12.21 13.76
CA ALA A 91 -11.07 -12.85 13.61
C ALA A 91 -11.26 -13.99 14.62
N ASP A 92 -12.41 -14.01 15.30
CA ASP A 92 -12.82 -15.15 16.11
C ASP A 92 -12.94 -16.41 15.21
N ALA A 93 -12.50 -17.56 15.72
CA ALA A 93 -12.54 -18.83 14.99
C ALA A 93 -13.95 -19.19 14.47
N ARG A 94 -15.00 -18.82 15.24
CA ARG A 94 -16.42 -19.08 14.90
C ARG A 94 -16.98 -18.12 13.86
N ALA A 95 -16.43 -16.89 13.73
CA ALA A 95 -16.94 -15.84 12.88
C ALA A 95 -15.93 -15.40 11.80
N ARG A 96 -14.86 -16.19 11.58
CA ARG A 96 -13.73 -15.82 10.69
C ARG A 96 -14.19 -15.44 9.28
N GLY A 97 -15.14 -16.18 8.71
CA GLY A 97 -15.68 -15.89 7.38
C GLY A 97 -16.36 -14.53 7.30
N SER A 98 -17.23 -14.22 8.27
CA SER A 98 -17.94 -12.94 8.33
C SER A 98 -16.98 -11.76 8.56
N TYR A 99 -15.98 -11.94 9.43
CA TYR A 99 -14.97 -10.91 9.69
C TYR A 99 -14.11 -10.63 8.46
N MET A 100 -13.66 -11.68 7.76
CA MET A 100 -12.91 -11.53 6.51
C MET A 100 -13.76 -10.87 5.41
N GLY A 101 -15.06 -11.22 5.32
CA GLY A 101 -15.99 -10.57 4.41
C GLY A 101 -16.14 -9.08 4.71
N PHE A 102 -16.32 -8.72 5.96
CA PHE A 102 -16.42 -7.32 6.41
C PHE A 102 -15.10 -6.54 6.13
N SER A 103 -13.95 -7.15 6.38
CA SER A 103 -12.65 -6.55 6.06
C SER A 103 -12.51 -6.26 4.56
N ARG A 104 -13.03 -7.14 3.69
CA ARG A 104 -13.03 -6.93 2.24
C ARG A 104 -14.01 -5.85 1.78
N LEU A 105 -15.12 -5.64 2.49
CA LEU A 105 -15.99 -4.49 2.23
C LEU A 105 -15.27 -3.16 2.44
N GLY A 106 -14.48 -3.05 3.51
CA GLY A 106 -13.64 -1.87 3.75
C GLY A 106 -12.66 -1.61 2.60
N LEU A 107 -12.05 -2.68 2.06
CA LEU A 107 -11.16 -2.58 0.90
C LEU A 107 -11.91 -2.13 -0.36
N ALA A 108 -13.09 -2.69 -0.62
CA ALA A 108 -13.93 -2.33 -1.77
C ALA A 108 -14.41 -0.87 -1.70
N LEU A 109 -14.87 -0.43 -0.54
CA LEU A 109 -15.28 0.97 -0.30
C LEU A 109 -14.09 1.93 -0.43
N GLY A 110 -12.95 1.57 0.16
CA GLY A 110 -11.72 2.35 0.03
C GLY A 110 -11.24 2.44 -1.42
N GLY A 111 -11.34 1.35 -2.17
CA GLY A 111 -11.06 1.32 -3.60
C GLY A 111 -12.00 2.22 -4.41
N ALA A 112 -13.32 2.11 -4.19
CA ALA A 112 -14.32 2.95 -4.87
C ALA A 112 -14.10 4.45 -4.59
N LEU A 113 -13.87 4.82 -3.32
CA LEU A 113 -13.56 6.19 -2.94
C LEU A 113 -12.21 6.65 -3.52
N GLY A 114 -11.22 5.77 -3.55
CA GLY A 114 -9.92 6.05 -4.15
C GLY A 114 -10.00 6.30 -5.65
N TYR A 115 -10.77 5.51 -6.38
CA TYR A 115 -10.99 5.73 -7.82
C TYR A 115 -11.77 7.01 -8.10
N ALA A 116 -12.89 7.23 -7.41
CA ALA A 116 -13.71 8.42 -7.59
C ALA A 116 -12.95 9.69 -7.16
N GLY A 117 -12.34 9.66 -5.97
CA GLY A 117 -11.56 10.78 -5.44
C GLY A 117 -10.30 11.04 -6.24
N GLY A 118 -9.59 10.00 -6.68
CA GLY A 118 -8.40 10.11 -7.51
C GLY A 118 -8.72 10.73 -8.88
N GLY A 119 -9.82 10.33 -9.53
CA GLY A 119 -10.29 10.94 -10.76
C GLY A 119 -10.61 12.43 -10.59
N TRP A 120 -11.36 12.77 -9.54
CA TRP A 120 -11.68 14.16 -9.23
C TRP A 120 -10.43 15.01 -8.94
N LEU A 121 -9.48 14.48 -8.16
CA LEU A 121 -8.20 15.15 -7.87
C LEU A 121 -7.36 15.35 -9.13
N PHE A 122 -7.41 14.40 -10.06
CA PHE A 122 -6.70 14.51 -11.33
C PHE A 122 -7.28 15.64 -12.20
N ASP A 123 -8.60 15.74 -12.29
CA ASP A 123 -9.27 16.82 -13.01
C ASP A 123 -9.04 18.18 -12.34
N ALA A 124 -9.08 18.25 -11.01
CA ALA A 124 -8.75 19.45 -10.25
C ALA A 124 -7.28 19.86 -10.44
N GLY A 125 -6.34 18.92 -10.42
CA GLY A 125 -4.93 19.17 -10.69
C GLY A 125 -4.70 19.75 -12.09
N LYS A 126 -5.41 19.23 -13.11
CA LYS A 126 -5.39 19.81 -14.47
C LYS A 126 -5.94 21.22 -14.52
N ALA A 127 -7.08 21.47 -13.88
CA ALA A 127 -7.71 22.78 -13.82
C ALA A 127 -6.83 23.83 -13.13
N LEU A 128 -6.10 23.44 -12.11
CA LEU A 128 -5.17 24.29 -11.36
C LEU A 128 -3.76 24.36 -11.97
N ASN A 129 -3.53 23.65 -13.08
CA ASN A 129 -2.19 23.53 -13.70
C ASN A 129 -1.12 22.96 -12.76
N GLN A 130 -1.53 22.08 -11.84
CA GLN A 130 -0.70 21.40 -10.83
C GLN A 130 -0.82 19.88 -10.98
N PRO A 131 -0.10 19.25 -11.91
CA PRO A 131 -0.19 17.80 -12.17
C PRO A 131 0.30 16.92 -11.01
N GLU A 132 1.06 17.49 -10.07
CA GLU A 132 1.55 16.83 -8.87
C GLU A 132 0.51 16.69 -7.75
N LEU A 133 -0.55 17.53 -7.77
CA LEU A 133 -1.54 17.63 -6.70
C LEU A 133 -2.21 16.29 -6.36
N PRO A 134 -2.68 15.46 -7.30
CA PRO A 134 -3.28 14.16 -6.99
C PRO A 134 -2.33 13.23 -6.25
N TRP A 135 -1.08 13.20 -6.66
CA TRP A 135 -0.04 12.33 -6.11
C TRP A 135 0.36 12.73 -4.70
N MET A 136 0.48 14.03 -4.45
CA MET A 136 0.74 14.58 -3.11
C MET A 136 -0.40 14.27 -2.14
N MET A 137 -1.66 14.40 -2.57
CA MET A 137 -2.83 14.10 -1.76
C MET A 137 -2.91 12.59 -1.44
N LEU A 138 -2.69 11.72 -2.42
CA LEU A 138 -2.62 10.27 -2.19
C LEU A 138 -1.49 9.90 -1.24
N GLY A 139 -0.32 10.52 -1.40
CA GLY A 139 0.81 10.36 -0.49
C GLY A 139 0.48 10.82 0.93
N ALA A 140 -0.21 11.94 1.09
CA ALA A 140 -0.65 12.44 2.39
C ALA A 140 -1.62 11.46 3.09
N VAL A 141 -2.60 10.90 2.36
CA VAL A 141 -3.50 9.87 2.88
C VAL A 141 -2.72 8.61 3.31
N GLY A 142 -1.76 8.17 2.50
CA GLY A 142 -0.87 7.05 2.84
C GLY A 142 -0.06 7.33 4.11
N PHE A 143 0.50 8.54 4.24
CA PHE A 143 1.24 8.95 5.42
C PHE A 143 0.37 9.02 6.69
N MET A 144 -0.83 9.57 6.59
CA MET A 144 -1.80 9.58 7.69
C MET A 144 -2.18 8.16 8.12
N THR A 145 -2.35 7.25 7.17
CA THR A 145 -2.62 5.84 7.45
C THR A 145 -1.45 5.18 8.20
N LEU A 146 -0.21 5.46 7.80
CA LEU A 146 0.99 4.99 8.50
C LEU A 146 1.06 5.50 9.93
N LEU A 147 0.79 6.79 10.16
CA LEU A 147 0.77 7.37 11.49
C LEU A 147 -0.32 6.74 12.37
N ALA A 148 -1.51 6.55 11.83
CA ALA A 148 -2.62 5.91 12.56
C ALA A 148 -2.27 4.47 12.97
N LEU A 149 -1.70 3.68 12.07
CA LEU A 149 -1.26 2.31 12.35
C LEU A 149 -0.11 2.28 13.36
N TRP A 150 0.86 3.17 13.22
CA TRP A 150 1.98 3.27 14.16
C TRP A 150 1.47 3.59 15.57
N TRP A 151 0.56 4.55 15.69
CA TRP A 151 -0.06 4.90 16.98
C TRP A 151 -0.83 3.72 17.58
N GLN A 152 -1.63 3.03 16.77
CA GLN A 152 -2.40 1.86 17.20
C GLN A 152 -1.52 0.70 17.68
N PHE A 153 -0.42 0.43 16.98
CA PHE A 153 0.53 -0.62 17.38
C PHE A 153 1.36 -0.23 18.60
N SER A 154 1.69 1.05 18.77
CA SER A 154 2.39 1.54 19.96
C SER A 154 1.53 1.40 21.22
N GLN A 155 0.24 1.70 21.14
CA GLN A 155 -0.69 1.51 22.28
C GLN A 155 -0.82 0.04 22.68
N LYS A 156 -0.91 -0.88 21.73
CA LYS A 156 -0.96 -2.32 22.04
C LYS A 156 0.28 -2.79 22.78
N ARG A 157 1.46 -2.32 22.41
CA ARG A 157 2.71 -2.65 23.10
C ARG A 157 2.74 -2.17 24.55
N SER A 158 2.27 -0.95 24.79
CA SER A 158 2.18 -0.39 26.15
C SER A 158 1.22 -1.17 27.02
N ALA A 159 0.07 -1.59 26.47
CA ALA A 159 -0.91 -2.40 27.20
C ALA A 159 -0.39 -3.81 27.54
N SER A 160 0.37 -4.44 26.62
CA SER A 160 0.98 -5.75 26.86
C SER A 160 2.09 -5.70 27.92
N GLY A 161 2.89 -4.64 27.95
CA GLY A 161 3.96 -4.45 28.94
C GLY A 161 3.45 -4.16 30.36
N MET A 162 2.21 -3.71 30.52
CA MET A 162 1.59 -3.52 31.83
C MET A 162 1.00 -4.80 32.43
N LEU A 163 0.85 -5.86 31.64
CA LEU A 163 0.27 -7.13 32.07
C LEU A 163 1.30 -8.18 32.49
N GLU A 164 2.60 -7.85 32.41
CA GLU A 164 3.67 -8.62 33.03
C GLU A 164 4.23 -7.87 34.28
N PRO A 165 3.59 -7.94 35.45
CA PRO A 165 4.23 -7.52 36.70
C PRO A 165 5.08 -8.70 37.19
N GLY A 166 6.41 -8.58 37.01
CA GLY A 166 7.40 -9.26 37.82
C GLY A 166 7.24 -10.77 38.00
N ALA A 167 7.91 -11.55 37.15
CA ALA A 167 8.38 -12.87 37.55
C ALA A 167 9.87 -12.77 37.86
#